data_1b7c04d724d7b19bd684879abbc2ba79
#
_entry.id   1b7c04d724d7b19bd684879abbc2ba79
#
_cell.length_a   1.000
_cell.length_b   1.000
_cell.length_c   1.000
_cell.angle_alpha   90.00
_cell.angle_beta   90.00
_cell.angle_gamma   90.00
#
_symmetry.space_group_name_H-M   'P 1'
#
loop_
_entity.id
_entity.type
_entity.pdbx_description
1 polymer ?
#
loop_
_entity_poly.entity_id
_entity_poly.type
_entity_poly.pdbx_seq_one_letter_code
_entity_poly.pdbx_strand_id
1 'polypeptide(L)'
;MKPRFTRFAGIDWSGAAGSRQKGIAVAICAHGIEAPLLIRAGHIWSRADVFDWLLNEMPSDTLVGFDLSPGFPFNDAGAYFPGWDQSPRDARDLWALVDAICVHDPHFSVNSFVNHEQAQRYFRRQGLGIGDRFGPVPAGRLRMVEQVSRDLRLANPYSCLNLVGAAQVGKSSLTAMRMFHKMGNALPFWPFDQDPGCGSLEIGRAHV
;
A
#
# COMPACT_ATOMS: atom_id res chain seq x y z
N MET A 1 26.35 18.79 3.40
CA MET A 1 25.03 18.62 4.07
C MET A 1 24.98 17.21 4.65
N LYS A 2 24.66 17.03 5.92
CA LYS A 2 24.45 15.66 6.44
C LYS A 2 23.18 15.08 5.79
N PRO A 3 23.20 13.82 5.35
CA PRO A 3 21.98 13.18 4.84
C PRO A 3 20.92 13.16 5.93
N ARG A 4 19.66 13.34 5.54
CA ARG A 4 18.52 13.37 6.48
C ARG A 4 18.31 12.01 7.15
N PHE A 5 18.52 10.93 6.41
CA PHE A 5 18.47 9.55 6.90
C PHE A 5 19.83 8.89 6.70
N THR A 6 20.22 8.04 7.63
CA THR A 6 21.46 7.27 7.56
C THR A 6 21.22 5.84 7.07
N ARG A 7 19.97 5.37 7.10
CA ARG A 7 19.55 4.04 6.66
C ARG A 7 18.34 4.10 5.75
N PHE A 8 18.22 3.09 4.90
CA PHE A 8 17.13 2.92 3.95
C PHE A 8 16.66 1.49 4.01
N ALA A 9 15.37 1.28 4.20
CA ALA A 9 14.77 -0.05 4.16
C ALA A 9 13.77 -0.13 3.01
N GLY A 10 13.81 -1.24 2.27
CA GLY A 10 12.83 -1.59 1.24
C GLY A 10 12.02 -2.80 1.70
N ILE A 11 10.71 -2.72 1.55
CA ILE A 11 9.79 -3.80 1.91
C ILE A 11 8.99 -4.19 0.67
N ASP A 12 9.27 -5.40 0.15
CA ASP A 12 8.41 -6.09 -0.80
C ASP A 12 7.18 -6.60 -0.05
N TRP A 13 5.98 -6.29 -0.54
CA TRP A 13 4.75 -6.53 0.20
C TRP A 13 3.77 -7.41 -0.56
N SER A 14 3.07 -8.29 0.15
CA SER A 14 2.17 -9.26 -0.45
C SER A 14 0.72 -9.12 0.01
N GLY A 15 -0.20 -9.13 -0.95
CA GLY A 15 -1.64 -9.24 -0.74
C GLY A 15 -2.18 -10.68 -0.74
N ALA A 16 -1.32 -11.71 -0.82
CA ALA A 16 -1.74 -13.10 -0.87
C ALA A 16 -2.46 -13.55 0.41
N ALA A 17 -3.27 -14.59 0.31
CA ALA A 17 -3.96 -15.16 1.47
C ALA A 17 -2.98 -15.92 2.40
N GLY A 18 -3.39 -16.07 3.67
CA GLY A 18 -2.64 -16.85 4.67
C GLY A 18 -1.93 -16.00 5.71
N SER A 19 -1.40 -16.67 6.73
CA SER A 19 -0.73 -16.06 7.87
C SER A 19 0.70 -15.63 7.56
N ARG A 20 1.39 -16.36 6.67
CA ARG A 20 2.77 -16.10 6.24
C ARG A 20 2.85 -15.97 4.73
N GLN A 21 3.74 -15.10 4.26
CA GLN A 21 3.81 -14.68 2.86
C GLN A 21 5.22 -14.90 2.32
N LYS A 22 5.38 -15.79 1.33
CA LYS A 22 6.66 -15.99 0.64
C LYS A 22 7.13 -14.76 -0.15
N GLY A 23 6.18 -13.90 -0.55
CA GLY A 23 6.45 -12.68 -1.30
C GLY A 23 6.66 -11.45 -0.42
N ILE A 24 6.86 -11.60 0.90
CA ILE A 24 7.29 -10.49 1.76
C ILE A 24 8.78 -10.62 2.02
N ALA A 25 9.51 -9.54 1.76
CA ALA A 25 10.92 -9.42 2.07
C ALA A 25 11.21 -8.03 2.66
N VAL A 26 12.15 -7.96 3.58
CA VAL A 26 12.64 -6.71 4.16
C VAL A 26 14.14 -6.65 3.93
N ALA A 27 14.60 -5.58 3.28
CA ALA A 27 16.01 -5.31 3.06
C ALA A 27 16.39 -3.96 3.65
N ILE A 28 17.61 -3.84 4.14
CA ILE A 28 18.13 -2.58 4.69
C ILE A 28 19.54 -2.33 4.17
N CYS A 29 19.88 -1.05 3.95
CA CYS A 29 21.23 -0.61 3.68
C CYS A 29 21.55 0.69 4.43
N ALA A 30 22.82 0.97 4.61
CA ALA A 30 23.30 2.28 5.02
C ALA A 30 23.40 3.21 3.82
N HIS A 31 23.56 4.52 4.09
CA HIS A 31 23.90 5.48 3.06
C HIS A 31 25.31 5.15 2.51
N GLY A 32 25.41 5.00 1.19
CA GLY A 32 26.70 4.69 0.54
C GLY A 32 26.53 3.73 -0.64
N ILE A 33 27.55 2.90 -0.88
CA ILE A 33 27.62 1.97 -2.02
C ILE A 33 27.46 0.50 -1.61
N GLU A 34 27.24 0.22 -0.33
CA GLU A 34 27.07 -1.14 0.15
C GLU A 34 25.75 -1.75 -0.32
N ALA A 35 25.81 -3.02 -0.67
CA ALA A 35 24.61 -3.73 -1.10
C ALA A 35 23.60 -3.87 0.06
N PRO A 36 22.27 -3.79 -0.22
CA PRO A 36 21.26 -4.05 0.76
C PRO A 36 21.36 -5.46 1.34
N LEU A 37 21.11 -5.59 2.65
CA LEU A 37 21.10 -6.85 3.36
C LEU A 37 19.66 -7.26 3.69
N LEU A 38 19.31 -8.51 3.43
CA LEU A 38 18.02 -9.07 3.83
C LEU A 38 17.96 -9.20 5.36
N ILE A 39 16.95 -8.60 5.95
CA ILE A 39 16.62 -8.82 7.36
C ILE A 39 16.00 -10.22 7.49
N ARG A 40 16.52 -11.02 8.43
CA ARG A 40 16.05 -12.40 8.68
C ARG A 40 16.03 -13.23 7.38
N ALA A 41 17.16 -13.30 6.66
CA ALA A 41 17.28 -14.07 5.42
C ALA A 41 16.74 -15.51 5.58
N GLY A 42 15.89 -15.96 4.65
CA GLY A 42 15.22 -17.25 4.71
C GLY A 42 13.95 -17.31 5.59
N HIS A 43 13.64 -16.24 6.33
CA HIS A 43 12.40 -16.15 7.09
C HIS A 43 11.19 -15.94 6.17
N ILE A 44 10.11 -16.67 6.40
CA ILE A 44 8.83 -16.44 5.74
C ILE A 44 8.03 -15.49 6.62
N TRP A 45 8.00 -14.22 6.22
CA TRP A 45 7.38 -13.15 6.98
C TRP A 45 5.84 -13.29 7.05
N SER A 46 5.27 -12.95 8.21
CA SER A 46 3.87 -12.53 8.30
C SER A 46 3.79 -11.00 8.22
N ARG A 47 2.61 -10.46 7.93
CA ARG A 47 2.38 -9.00 8.01
C ARG A 47 2.52 -8.48 9.45
N ALA A 48 2.20 -9.32 10.43
CA ALA A 48 2.40 -9.00 11.83
C ALA A 48 3.91 -8.94 12.20
N ASP A 49 4.74 -9.82 11.64
CA ASP A 49 6.19 -9.75 11.85
C ASP A 49 6.78 -8.43 11.29
N VAL A 50 6.29 -7.97 10.12
CA VAL A 50 6.72 -6.67 9.56
C VAL A 50 6.25 -5.51 10.43
N PHE A 51 4.99 -5.54 10.88
CA PHE A 51 4.45 -4.53 11.79
C PHE A 51 5.29 -4.43 13.08
N ASP A 52 5.61 -5.56 13.67
CA ASP A 52 6.42 -5.62 14.88
C ASP A 52 7.85 -5.11 14.62
N TRP A 53 8.48 -5.54 13.53
CA TRP A 53 9.80 -5.07 13.13
C TRP A 53 9.84 -3.54 12.94
N LEU A 54 8.86 -2.97 12.27
CA LEU A 54 8.77 -1.54 12.05
C LEU A 54 8.68 -0.73 13.34
N LEU A 55 7.95 -1.23 14.34
CA LEU A 55 7.71 -0.52 15.58
C LEU A 55 8.79 -0.76 16.65
N ASN A 56 9.38 -1.95 16.67
CA ASN A 56 10.20 -2.39 17.80
C ASN A 56 11.66 -2.72 17.46
N GLU A 57 11.97 -3.06 16.19
CA GLU A 57 13.30 -3.52 15.82
C GLU A 57 14.00 -2.64 14.78
N MET A 58 13.24 -1.88 14.01
CA MET A 58 13.79 -1.01 12.97
C MET A 58 14.75 0.01 13.60
N PRO A 59 16.00 0.12 13.09
CA PRO A 59 16.92 1.14 13.59
C PRO A 59 16.34 2.53 13.42
N SER A 60 16.60 3.41 14.38
CA SER A 60 16.27 4.83 14.28
C SER A 60 16.92 5.44 13.03
N ASP A 61 16.37 6.55 12.54
CA ASP A 61 16.91 7.28 11.40
C ASP A 61 16.92 6.44 10.09
N THR A 62 15.88 5.62 9.91
CA THR A 62 15.65 4.79 8.73
C THR A 62 14.51 5.35 7.89
N LEU A 63 14.76 5.58 6.60
CA LEU A 63 13.71 5.81 5.61
C LEU A 63 13.21 4.48 5.08
N VAL A 64 11.89 4.26 5.14
CA VAL A 64 11.27 3.00 4.68
C VAL A 64 10.44 3.22 3.42
N GLY A 65 10.68 2.41 2.40
CA GLY A 65 9.88 2.33 1.18
C GLY A 65 9.10 1.02 1.10
N PHE A 66 7.87 1.10 0.58
CA PHE A 66 7.04 -0.06 0.24
C PHE A 66 6.69 -0.04 -1.24
N ASP A 67 6.62 -1.21 -1.86
CA ASP A 67 6.21 -1.40 -3.26
C ASP A 67 4.68 -1.47 -3.44
N LEU A 68 3.94 -0.56 -2.86
CA LEU A 68 2.48 -0.55 -2.88
C LEU A 68 1.90 0.86 -3.06
N SER A 69 0.58 0.92 -3.18
CA SER A 69 -0.16 2.18 -3.24
C SER A 69 -0.87 2.46 -1.90
N PRO A 70 -0.49 3.51 -1.16
CA PRO A 70 -1.15 3.87 0.09
C PRO A 70 -2.51 4.54 -0.11
N GLY A 71 -2.91 4.80 -1.35
CA GLY A 71 -4.20 5.40 -1.72
C GLY A 71 -4.70 4.91 -3.06
N PHE A 72 -5.95 5.21 -3.36
CA PHE A 72 -6.65 4.91 -4.60
C PHE A 72 -6.84 6.16 -5.47
N PRO A 73 -7.39 6.04 -6.70
CA PRO A 73 -7.77 7.19 -7.51
C PRO A 73 -8.75 8.08 -6.74
N PHE A 74 -8.45 9.38 -6.71
CA PHE A 74 -9.25 10.40 -6.02
C PHE A 74 -9.51 11.62 -6.91
N ASN A 75 -8.46 12.18 -7.51
CA ASN A 75 -8.52 13.44 -8.21
C ASN A 75 -9.42 13.43 -9.47
N ASP A 76 -9.61 12.27 -10.07
CA ASP A 76 -10.46 12.09 -11.26
C ASP A 76 -11.95 12.33 -10.98
N ALA A 77 -12.39 12.09 -9.75
CA ALA A 77 -13.79 12.19 -9.35
C ALA A 77 -14.02 12.92 -8.01
N GLY A 78 -12.95 13.44 -7.39
CA GLY A 78 -13.01 14.11 -6.09
C GLY A 78 -13.37 13.19 -4.92
N ALA A 79 -13.30 11.87 -5.12
CA ALA A 79 -13.61 10.86 -4.11
C ALA A 79 -12.92 9.54 -4.40
N TYR A 80 -12.55 8.78 -3.35
CA TYR A 80 -12.05 7.41 -3.51
C TYR A 80 -13.12 6.49 -4.11
N PHE A 81 -14.34 6.60 -3.60
CA PHE A 81 -15.49 5.79 -3.98
C PHE A 81 -16.68 6.68 -4.37
N PRO A 82 -16.68 7.27 -5.60
CA PRO A 82 -17.73 8.20 -6.04
C PRO A 82 -19.14 7.59 -5.96
N GLY A 83 -20.04 8.28 -5.26
CA GLY A 83 -21.44 7.85 -5.06
C GLY A 83 -21.61 6.77 -3.98
N TRP A 84 -20.62 6.59 -3.13
CA TRP A 84 -20.76 5.90 -1.84
C TRP A 84 -20.72 6.96 -0.73
N ASP A 85 -21.78 7.07 0.06
CA ASP A 85 -21.94 8.14 1.08
C ASP A 85 -20.84 8.07 2.16
N GLN A 86 -20.28 6.89 2.39
CA GLN A 86 -19.15 6.67 3.30
C GLN A 86 -17.78 6.77 2.62
N SER A 87 -17.70 7.34 1.41
CA SER A 87 -16.42 7.51 0.75
C SER A 87 -15.47 8.35 1.61
N PRO A 88 -14.25 7.84 1.91
CA PRO A 88 -13.29 8.55 2.73
C PRO A 88 -12.87 9.88 2.13
N ARG A 89 -12.51 10.83 2.98
CA ARG A 89 -12.10 12.19 2.57
C ARG A 89 -10.62 12.28 2.28
N ASP A 90 -9.83 11.47 2.98
CA ASP A 90 -8.38 11.42 2.85
C ASP A 90 -7.85 9.98 2.99
N ALA A 91 -6.53 9.81 2.91
CA ALA A 91 -5.90 8.50 2.96
C ALA A 91 -6.04 7.83 4.34
N ARG A 92 -6.00 8.60 5.42
CA ARG A 92 -6.13 8.06 6.77
C ARG A 92 -7.54 7.56 7.05
N ASP A 93 -8.56 8.30 6.59
CA ASP A 93 -9.95 7.86 6.62
C ASP A 93 -10.16 6.61 5.74
N LEU A 94 -9.47 6.51 4.57
CA LEU A 94 -9.50 5.31 3.74
C LEU A 94 -8.94 4.09 4.48
N TRP A 95 -7.80 4.25 5.16
CA TRP A 95 -7.20 3.16 5.93
C TRP A 95 -8.10 2.72 7.09
N ALA A 96 -8.72 3.70 7.78
CA ALA A 96 -9.67 3.44 8.85
C ALA A 96 -10.91 2.67 8.36
N LEU A 97 -11.49 3.08 7.24
CA LEU A 97 -12.64 2.39 6.64
C LEU A 97 -12.31 0.94 6.26
N VAL A 98 -11.13 0.72 5.64
CA VAL A 98 -10.69 -0.64 5.27
C VAL A 98 -10.52 -1.51 6.52
N ASP A 99 -9.88 -1.00 7.58
CA ASP A 99 -9.68 -1.77 8.82
C ASP A 99 -10.99 -2.02 9.56
N ALA A 100 -11.89 -1.04 9.62
CA ALA A 100 -13.19 -1.18 10.28
C ALA A 100 -14.06 -2.28 9.64
N ILE A 101 -14.14 -2.31 8.30
CA ILE A 101 -14.88 -3.36 7.59
C ILE A 101 -14.21 -4.74 7.75
N CYS A 102 -12.89 -4.77 7.85
CA CYS A 102 -12.10 -6.00 7.98
C CYS A 102 -11.77 -6.38 9.43
N VAL A 103 -12.45 -5.82 10.43
CA VAL A 103 -12.08 -5.99 11.85
C VAL A 103 -11.96 -7.47 12.27
N HIS A 104 -12.75 -8.36 11.68
CA HIS A 104 -12.72 -9.81 11.93
C HIS A 104 -11.84 -10.60 10.94
N ASP A 105 -11.29 -9.96 9.93
CA ASP A 105 -10.41 -10.62 8.97
C ASP A 105 -9.03 -10.87 9.60
N PRO A 106 -8.54 -12.13 9.63
CA PRO A 106 -7.26 -12.45 10.25
C PRO A 106 -6.08 -11.95 9.42
N HIS A 107 -4.90 -11.83 10.04
CA HIS A 107 -3.62 -11.62 9.37
C HIS A 107 -3.57 -10.38 8.45
N PHE A 108 -4.24 -9.29 8.83
CA PHE A 108 -4.42 -8.10 7.99
C PHE A 108 -5.04 -8.41 6.61
N SER A 109 -5.76 -9.52 6.46
CA SER A 109 -6.46 -9.79 5.21
C SER A 109 -7.62 -8.82 4.98
N VAL A 110 -8.11 -8.74 3.74
CA VAL A 110 -9.10 -7.73 3.33
C VAL A 110 -10.28 -8.35 2.58
N ASN A 111 -10.59 -9.60 2.92
CA ASN A 111 -11.67 -10.32 2.24
C ASN A 111 -13.03 -9.66 2.46
N SER A 112 -13.30 -9.20 3.68
CA SER A 112 -14.55 -8.50 3.99
C SER A 112 -14.68 -7.21 3.20
N PHE A 113 -13.59 -6.43 3.03
CA PHE A 113 -13.63 -5.18 2.26
C PHE A 113 -13.86 -5.42 0.76
N VAL A 114 -13.09 -6.31 0.15
CA VAL A 114 -13.21 -6.55 -1.30
C VAL A 114 -14.53 -7.22 -1.71
N ASN A 115 -15.25 -7.81 -0.76
CA ASN A 115 -16.57 -8.40 -0.94
C ASN A 115 -17.71 -7.55 -0.34
N HIS A 116 -17.39 -6.42 0.30
CA HIS A 116 -18.39 -5.51 0.85
C HIS A 116 -19.31 -4.99 -0.26
N GLU A 117 -20.61 -4.93 -0.01
CA GLU A 117 -21.65 -4.59 -0.97
C GLU A 117 -21.33 -3.34 -1.81
N GLN A 118 -20.86 -2.27 -1.17
CA GLN A 118 -20.51 -1.04 -1.86
C GLN A 118 -19.09 -1.07 -2.44
N ALA A 119 -18.09 -1.53 -1.68
CA ALA A 119 -16.69 -1.50 -2.12
C ALA A 119 -16.43 -2.37 -3.36
N GLN A 120 -17.07 -3.53 -3.46
CA GLN A 120 -16.91 -4.44 -4.61
C GLN A 120 -17.24 -3.81 -5.97
N ARG A 121 -18.06 -2.78 -6.00
CA ARG A 121 -18.49 -2.07 -7.20
C ARG A 121 -17.34 -1.32 -7.90
N TYR A 122 -16.27 -1.03 -7.18
CA TYR A 122 -15.12 -0.30 -7.67
C TYR A 122 -13.96 -1.20 -8.12
N PHE A 123 -14.04 -2.51 -7.88
CA PHE A 123 -12.93 -3.42 -8.14
C PHE A 123 -13.19 -4.34 -9.34
N ARG A 124 -12.09 -4.69 -10.01
CA ARG A 124 -12.05 -5.90 -10.84
C ARG A 124 -11.57 -7.06 -9.98
N ARG A 125 -12.34 -8.14 -9.88
CA ARG A 125 -12.08 -9.28 -8.99
C ARG A 125 -11.97 -10.60 -9.73
N GLN A 126 -11.07 -11.47 -9.26
CA GLN A 126 -10.86 -12.80 -9.85
C GLN A 126 -12.16 -13.63 -9.80
N GLY A 127 -12.59 -14.11 -10.98
CA GLY A 127 -13.79 -14.95 -11.11
C GLY A 127 -15.13 -14.24 -10.87
N LEU A 128 -15.13 -12.97 -10.50
CA LEU A 128 -16.35 -12.21 -10.16
C LEU A 128 -16.60 -11.01 -11.09
N GLY A 129 -15.72 -10.80 -12.07
CA GLY A 129 -15.89 -9.75 -13.08
C GLY A 129 -15.43 -8.36 -12.63
N ILE A 130 -15.99 -7.36 -13.29
CA ILE A 130 -15.66 -5.94 -13.14
C ILE A 130 -16.85 -5.25 -12.49
N GLY A 131 -16.62 -4.53 -11.39
CA GLY A 131 -17.64 -3.71 -10.74
C GLY A 131 -18.10 -2.56 -11.64
N ASP A 132 -19.36 -2.17 -11.50
CA ASP A 132 -20.02 -1.13 -12.32
C ASP A 132 -19.40 0.27 -12.16
N ARG A 133 -18.61 0.48 -11.12
CA ARG A 133 -17.89 1.74 -10.80
C ARG A 133 -16.37 1.62 -10.91
N PHE A 134 -15.87 0.56 -11.53
CA PHE A 134 -14.44 0.37 -11.75
C PHE A 134 -13.81 1.49 -12.63
N GLY A 135 -14.59 2.07 -13.52
CA GLY A 135 -14.18 3.08 -14.47
C GLY A 135 -13.97 2.56 -15.89
N PRO A 136 -13.32 3.33 -16.77
CA PRO A 136 -13.16 2.94 -18.17
C PRO A 136 -12.41 1.63 -18.35
N VAL A 137 -13.01 0.68 -19.05
CA VAL A 137 -12.39 -0.63 -19.38
C VAL A 137 -11.44 -0.46 -20.58
N PRO A 138 -10.27 -1.10 -20.59
CA PRO A 138 -9.77 -2.12 -19.65
C PRO A 138 -9.02 -1.57 -18.45
N ALA A 139 -8.71 -0.29 -18.40
CA ALA A 139 -7.73 0.28 -17.48
C ALA A 139 -8.27 0.51 -16.07
N GLY A 140 -9.56 0.83 -15.92
CA GLY A 140 -10.13 1.31 -14.67
C GLY A 140 -9.79 2.78 -14.39
N ARG A 141 -10.22 3.27 -13.21
CA ARG A 141 -9.82 4.59 -12.72
C ARG A 141 -8.33 4.58 -12.38
N LEU A 142 -7.64 5.65 -12.74
CA LEU A 142 -6.21 5.81 -12.51
C LEU A 142 -5.94 6.93 -11.51
N ARG A 143 -4.88 6.77 -10.73
CA ARG A 143 -4.31 7.88 -9.96
C ARG A 143 -3.67 8.88 -10.92
N MET A 144 -3.54 10.14 -10.50
CA MET A 144 -2.95 11.20 -11.32
C MET A 144 -1.58 10.80 -11.88
N VAL A 145 -0.74 10.16 -11.08
CA VAL A 145 0.60 9.74 -11.52
C VAL A 145 0.55 8.65 -12.60
N GLU A 146 -0.40 7.73 -12.51
CA GLU A 146 -0.60 6.70 -13.52
C GLU A 146 -1.14 7.32 -14.82
N GLN A 147 -2.04 8.29 -14.70
CA GLN A 147 -2.53 9.03 -15.85
C GLN A 147 -1.41 9.82 -16.54
N VAL A 148 -0.62 10.58 -15.78
CA VAL A 148 0.54 11.33 -16.32
C VAL A 148 1.56 10.39 -16.98
N SER A 149 1.85 9.25 -16.36
CA SER A 149 2.77 8.25 -16.94
C SER A 149 2.25 7.71 -18.27
N ARG A 150 0.96 7.48 -18.39
CA ARG A 150 0.31 7.04 -19.63
C ARG A 150 0.34 8.14 -20.70
N ASP A 151 -0.04 9.37 -20.35
CA ASP A 151 -0.12 10.50 -21.28
C ASP A 151 1.25 10.84 -21.86
N LEU A 152 2.30 10.72 -21.03
CA LEU A 152 3.70 10.87 -21.46
C LEU A 152 4.28 9.60 -22.12
N ARG A 153 3.51 8.52 -22.25
CA ARG A 153 3.94 7.24 -22.84
C ARG A 153 5.17 6.63 -22.15
N LEU A 154 5.34 6.87 -20.85
CA LEU A 154 6.43 6.31 -20.05
C LEU A 154 6.14 4.87 -19.64
N ALA A 155 4.88 4.56 -19.39
CA ALA A 155 4.41 3.22 -19.04
C ALA A 155 2.94 3.06 -19.41
N ASN A 156 2.45 1.81 -19.34
CA ASN A 156 1.02 1.51 -19.48
C ASN A 156 0.48 0.95 -18.15
N PRO A 157 0.30 1.79 -17.13
CA PRO A 157 -0.09 1.36 -15.81
C PRO A 157 -1.52 0.83 -15.78
N TYR A 158 -1.74 -0.14 -14.91
CA TYR A 158 -3.07 -0.63 -14.55
C TYR A 158 -3.56 0.07 -13.28
N SER A 159 -4.89 0.19 -13.17
CA SER A 159 -5.52 0.70 -11.95
C SER A 159 -5.17 -0.17 -10.74
N CYS A 160 -4.86 0.45 -9.62
CA CYS A 160 -4.76 -0.23 -8.33
C CYS A 160 -6.12 -0.79 -7.83
N LEU A 161 -7.24 -0.47 -8.49
CA LEU A 161 -8.54 -1.10 -8.27
C LEU A 161 -8.67 -2.46 -8.98
N ASN A 162 -7.70 -2.84 -9.82
CA ASN A 162 -7.62 -4.17 -10.39
C ASN A 162 -6.98 -5.14 -9.38
N LEU A 163 -7.76 -6.12 -8.92
CA LEU A 163 -7.32 -7.13 -7.94
C LEU A 163 -6.98 -8.48 -8.62
N VAL A 164 -6.88 -8.50 -9.95
CA VAL A 164 -6.65 -9.72 -10.75
C VAL A 164 -5.23 -9.72 -11.30
N GLY A 165 -4.51 -10.81 -11.04
CA GLY A 165 -3.15 -11.02 -11.54
C GLY A 165 -2.07 -10.86 -10.47
N ALA A 166 -0.93 -11.51 -10.70
CA ALA A 166 0.17 -11.55 -9.74
C ALA A 166 0.90 -10.19 -9.58
N ALA A 167 0.88 -9.36 -10.62
CA ALA A 167 1.53 -8.05 -10.64
C ALA A 167 0.62 -6.90 -10.16
N GLN A 168 -0.56 -7.22 -9.60
CA GLN A 168 -1.50 -6.18 -9.21
C GLN A 168 -1.35 -5.79 -7.74
N VAL A 169 -1.04 -4.53 -7.50
CA VAL A 169 -0.80 -4.00 -6.15
C VAL A 169 -2.07 -3.70 -5.35
N GLY A 170 -3.26 -3.80 -5.93
CA GLY A 170 -4.50 -3.39 -5.26
C GLY A 170 -4.78 -4.13 -3.96
N LYS A 171 -4.65 -5.46 -3.95
CA LYS A 171 -4.88 -6.26 -2.75
C LYS A 171 -3.75 -6.12 -1.72
N SER A 172 -2.49 -6.03 -2.18
CA SER A 172 -1.35 -5.75 -1.30
C SER A 172 -1.50 -4.38 -0.64
N SER A 173 -1.89 -3.36 -1.39
CA SER A 173 -2.17 -2.01 -0.87
C SER A 173 -3.25 -2.01 0.21
N LEU A 174 -4.38 -2.68 -0.01
CA LEU A 174 -5.44 -2.77 0.99
C LEU A 174 -4.98 -3.45 2.29
N THR A 175 -4.19 -4.53 2.18
CA THR A 175 -3.65 -5.20 3.39
C THR A 175 -2.68 -4.30 4.16
N ALA A 176 -1.87 -3.50 3.45
CA ALA A 176 -0.99 -2.53 4.06
C ALA A 176 -1.75 -1.35 4.71
N MET A 177 -2.83 -0.87 4.09
CA MET A 177 -3.68 0.19 4.66
C MET A 177 -4.19 -0.18 6.05
N ARG A 178 -4.56 -1.44 6.27
CA ARG A 178 -4.93 -1.95 7.60
C ARG A 178 -3.77 -1.85 8.59
N MET A 179 -2.57 -2.25 8.16
CA MET A 179 -1.37 -2.14 8.99
C MET A 179 -1.06 -0.67 9.31
N PHE A 180 -1.13 0.21 8.31
CA PHE A 180 -0.89 1.65 8.49
C PHE A 180 -1.90 2.28 9.44
N HIS A 181 -3.18 1.92 9.35
CA HIS A 181 -4.19 2.38 10.31
C HIS A 181 -3.84 1.96 11.74
N LYS A 182 -3.48 0.69 11.96
CA LYS A 182 -3.10 0.18 13.28
C LYS A 182 -1.80 0.77 13.81
N MET A 183 -0.91 1.20 12.94
CA MET A 183 0.31 1.91 13.31
C MET A 183 0.02 3.32 13.85
N GLY A 184 -1.11 3.91 13.45
CA GLY A 184 -1.55 5.22 13.93
C GLY A 184 -0.51 6.31 13.66
N ASN A 185 -0.10 7.00 14.73
CA ASN A 185 0.91 8.05 14.68
C ASN A 185 2.29 7.59 15.17
N ALA A 186 2.51 6.28 15.31
CA ALA A 186 3.80 5.76 15.79
C ALA A 186 4.94 6.04 14.79
N LEU A 187 4.62 6.04 13.50
CA LEU A 187 5.54 6.44 12.42
C LEU A 187 4.83 7.42 11.48
N PRO A 188 5.50 8.47 11.03
CA PRO A 188 4.95 9.40 10.06
C PRO A 188 4.96 8.80 8.65
N PHE A 189 3.93 9.10 7.86
CA PHE A 189 3.74 8.61 6.49
C PHE A 189 3.79 9.76 5.50
N TRP A 190 4.86 9.87 4.75
CA TRP A 190 4.92 10.83 3.64
C TRP A 190 4.10 10.32 2.44
N PRO A 191 3.33 11.18 1.74
CA PRO A 191 3.16 12.64 1.94
C PRO A 191 1.97 13.02 2.84
N PHE A 192 1.39 12.10 3.59
CA PHE A 192 0.13 12.33 4.33
C PHE A 192 0.34 13.05 5.66
N ASP A 193 1.49 12.86 6.27
CA ASP A 193 1.85 13.54 7.51
C ASP A 193 2.84 14.66 7.24
N GLN A 194 2.81 15.70 8.09
CA GLN A 194 3.85 16.72 8.07
C GLN A 194 5.18 16.09 8.47
N ASP A 195 6.24 16.54 7.80
CA ASP A 195 7.59 16.08 8.07
C ASP A 195 7.99 16.34 9.53
N PRO A 196 8.21 15.31 10.35
CA PRO A 196 8.57 15.47 11.76
C PRO A 196 10.06 15.77 11.98
N GLY A 197 10.85 15.93 10.91
CA GLY A 197 12.28 16.26 11.03
C GLY A 197 13.21 15.10 11.40
N CYS A 198 12.71 13.96 11.87
CA CYS A 198 13.52 12.77 12.19
C CYS A 198 12.66 11.52 12.22
N GLY A 199 13.07 10.47 11.47
CA GLY A 199 12.46 9.14 11.50
C GLY A 199 11.11 9.05 10.81
N SER A 200 11.02 9.28 9.50
CA SER A 200 9.77 9.15 8.75
C SER A 200 9.73 7.88 7.92
N LEU A 201 8.54 7.30 7.85
CA LEU A 201 8.21 6.25 6.90
C LEU A 201 7.78 6.94 5.61
N GLU A 202 8.64 6.91 4.60
CA GLU A 202 8.24 7.33 3.25
C GLU A 202 7.75 6.10 2.48
N ILE A 203 6.50 6.16 2.03
CA ILE A 203 5.98 5.17 1.12
C ILE A 203 6.39 5.61 -0.27
N GLY A 204 7.56 5.15 -0.69
CA GLY A 204 8.08 5.35 -2.03
C GLY A 204 7.23 4.59 -3.05
N ARG A 205 7.06 5.17 -4.23
CA ARG A 205 6.44 4.50 -5.36
C ARG A 205 7.39 3.44 -5.89
N ALA A 206 6.91 2.21 -6.04
CA ALA A 206 7.53 1.32 -6.99
C ALA A 206 7.43 1.98 -8.37
N HIS A 207 8.58 2.29 -8.96
CA HIS A 207 8.65 2.60 -10.38
C HIS A 207 8.51 1.28 -11.13
N VAL A 208 7.50 1.19 -11.95
CA VAL A 208 7.42 0.22 -13.05
C VAL A 208 8.09 0.86 -14.26
#